data_b560eef2c42d5010d4aeb61316a4b92e
#
_entry.id   b560eef2c42d5010d4aeb61316a4b92e
#
_cell.length_a   1.000
_cell.length_b   1.000
_cell.length_c   1.000
_cell.angle_alpha   90.00
_cell.angle_beta   90.00
_cell.angle_gamma   90.00
#
_symmetry.space_group_name_H-M   'P 1'
#
loop_
_entity.id
_entity.type
_entity.pdbx_description
1 polymer ?
#
loop_
_entity_poly.entity_id
_entity_poly.type
_entity_poly.pdbx_seq_one_letter_code
_entity_poly.pdbx_strand_id
1 'polypeptide(L)'
;MLTQVSSSVYCWSEIHGAARGEPYPWNSFVIRKNHRDGLVLVDPLPLSAEEESEIEAMGTPAHILLTCEYHLRESEAFRVRWGCDIRIHAAGAEYSEVLIDETYQDGDRLWDRIEVIHIPDAYHSDEVAFLVRGDGNTMIVGDAVCGGRKDRGIPDGEIWINAPEYVVAGLSGARESLRKLSGHSFQKMAFGHGSPILHAAGDRFTAFLEDDAAWAKLESEKAEKTNPASLEFIREMEARRSRGR
;
A
#
# COMPACT_ATOMS: atom_id res chain seq x y z
N MET A 1 -5.28 -17.02 -9.02
CA MET A 1 -4.65 -17.76 -7.86
C MET A 1 -3.94 -16.80 -6.92
N LEU A 2 -4.17 -16.95 -5.64
CA LEU A 2 -3.52 -16.16 -4.61
C LEU A 2 -2.06 -16.57 -4.43
N THR A 3 -1.19 -15.59 -4.29
CA THR A 3 0.24 -15.79 -3.97
C THR A 3 0.44 -15.63 -2.46
N GLN A 4 1.00 -16.63 -1.79
CA GLN A 4 1.27 -16.56 -0.37
C GLN A 4 2.51 -15.69 -0.09
N VAL A 5 2.33 -14.62 0.71
CA VAL A 5 3.42 -13.75 1.20
C VAL A 5 3.92 -14.24 2.56
N SER A 6 3.01 -14.61 3.45
CA SER A 6 3.32 -15.19 4.77
C SER A 6 2.27 -16.21 5.18
N SER A 7 2.40 -16.83 6.34
CA SER A 7 1.40 -17.78 6.85
C SER A 7 -0.01 -17.17 6.99
N SER A 8 -0.13 -15.85 7.01
CA SER A 8 -1.40 -15.14 7.19
C SER A 8 -1.68 -14.05 6.16
N VAL A 9 -0.77 -13.76 5.24
CA VAL A 9 -0.94 -12.74 4.20
C VAL A 9 -0.83 -13.39 2.84
N TYR A 10 -1.82 -13.14 2.00
CA TYR A 10 -1.87 -13.59 0.60
C TYR A 10 -2.12 -12.38 -0.28
N CYS A 11 -1.65 -12.43 -1.52
CA CYS A 11 -1.72 -11.39 -2.52
C CYS A 11 -2.44 -11.89 -3.77
N TRP A 12 -3.26 -11.04 -4.36
CA TRP A 12 -3.70 -11.20 -5.75
C TRP A 12 -3.37 -9.93 -6.53
N SER A 13 -3.31 -10.04 -7.85
CA SER A 13 -2.85 -8.94 -8.69
C SER A 13 -3.69 -8.81 -9.95
N GLU A 14 -3.92 -7.59 -10.37
CA GLU A 14 -4.42 -7.26 -11.70
C GLU A 14 -3.38 -6.50 -12.52
N ILE A 15 -3.38 -6.71 -13.83
CA ILE A 15 -2.55 -5.93 -14.74
C ILE A 15 -3.30 -4.65 -15.12
N HIS A 16 -2.77 -3.54 -14.69
CA HIS A 16 -3.30 -2.21 -14.99
C HIS A 16 -2.48 -1.51 -16.08
N GLY A 17 -3.05 -0.48 -16.71
CA GLY A 17 -2.33 0.34 -17.68
C GLY A 17 -2.14 -0.29 -19.08
N ALA A 18 -2.59 -1.52 -19.31
CA ALA A 18 -2.43 -2.20 -20.60
C ALA A 18 -3.00 -1.40 -21.77
N ALA A 19 -4.15 -0.73 -21.58
CA ALA A 19 -4.77 0.14 -22.58
C ALA A 19 -3.95 1.39 -22.91
N ARG A 20 -3.01 1.78 -22.05
CA ARG A 20 -2.09 2.91 -22.25
C ARG A 20 -0.72 2.49 -22.76
N GLY A 21 -0.50 1.18 -22.98
CA GLY A 21 0.80 0.62 -23.37
C GLY A 21 1.82 0.50 -22.22
N GLU A 22 1.38 0.69 -20.99
CA GLU A 22 2.23 0.65 -19.78
C GLU A 22 1.65 -0.35 -18.77
N PRO A 23 1.60 -1.66 -19.09
CA PRO A 23 1.03 -2.65 -18.18
C PRO A 23 1.94 -2.86 -16.97
N TYR A 24 1.36 -2.76 -15.77
CA TYR A 24 2.04 -3.08 -14.52
C TYR A 24 1.07 -3.69 -13.50
N PRO A 25 1.57 -4.56 -12.60
CA PRO A 25 0.71 -5.20 -11.61
C PRO A 25 0.29 -4.23 -10.52
N TRP A 26 -0.98 -4.22 -10.22
CA TRP A 26 -1.57 -3.71 -8.99
C TRP A 26 -1.82 -4.88 -8.08
N ASN A 27 -1.56 -4.71 -6.80
CA ASN A 27 -1.70 -5.76 -5.81
C ASN A 27 -2.75 -5.40 -4.77
N SER A 28 -3.38 -6.44 -4.26
CA SER A 28 -4.28 -6.40 -3.12
C SER A 28 -3.97 -7.57 -2.20
N PHE A 29 -4.41 -7.48 -0.95
CA PHE A 29 -4.04 -8.49 0.02
C PHE A 29 -5.24 -8.99 0.79
N VAL A 30 -5.19 -10.28 1.16
CA VAL A 30 -6.07 -10.86 2.16
C VAL A 30 -5.23 -11.25 3.38
N ILE A 31 -5.68 -10.81 4.56
CA ILE A 31 -5.05 -11.13 5.84
C ILE A 31 -5.98 -12.06 6.60
N ARG A 32 -5.46 -13.24 6.95
CA ARG A 32 -6.14 -14.17 7.86
C ARG A 32 -5.87 -13.74 9.30
N LYS A 33 -6.92 -13.33 9.99
CA LYS A 33 -6.89 -13.16 11.44
C LYS A 33 -7.03 -14.51 12.17
N ASN A 34 -7.73 -14.57 13.24
CA ASN A 34 -8.15 -15.81 13.87
C ASN A 34 -9.44 -16.31 13.22
N HIS A 35 -9.72 -17.62 13.29
CA HIS A 35 -10.88 -18.26 12.67
C HIS A 35 -12.26 -17.64 13.00
N ARG A 36 -12.36 -16.77 14.01
CA ARG A 36 -13.61 -16.19 14.47
C ARG A 36 -13.88 -14.75 13.99
N ASP A 37 -12.88 -14.04 13.48
CA ASP A 37 -12.97 -12.59 13.28
C ASP A 37 -13.11 -12.17 11.80
N GLY A 38 -13.31 -13.14 10.91
CA GLY A 38 -13.37 -12.90 9.47
C GLY A 38 -12.01 -12.55 8.85
N LEU A 39 -11.99 -12.40 7.53
CA LEU A 39 -10.81 -11.98 6.78
C LEU A 39 -10.76 -10.45 6.68
N VAL A 40 -9.55 -9.92 6.53
CA VAL A 40 -9.32 -8.53 6.19
C VAL A 40 -8.80 -8.44 4.76
N LEU A 41 -9.43 -7.63 3.93
CA LEU A 41 -8.96 -7.27 2.61
C LEU A 41 -8.22 -5.94 2.68
N VAL A 42 -7.13 -5.79 1.93
CA VAL A 42 -6.40 -4.52 1.84
C VAL A 42 -6.40 -4.08 0.37
N ASP A 43 -6.87 -2.85 0.13
CA ASP A 43 -6.92 -2.21 -1.19
C ASP A 43 -7.55 -3.11 -2.27
N PRO A 44 -8.78 -3.59 -2.11
CA PRO A 44 -9.29 -4.73 -2.84
C PRO A 44 -9.53 -4.45 -4.34
N LEU A 45 -8.82 -5.17 -5.20
CA LEU A 45 -9.02 -5.23 -6.65
C LEU A 45 -10.13 -6.23 -7.02
N PRO A 46 -10.66 -6.19 -8.26
CA PRO A 46 -11.53 -7.25 -8.76
C PRO A 46 -10.93 -8.63 -8.53
N LEU A 47 -11.78 -9.61 -8.36
CA LEU A 47 -11.41 -11.02 -8.18
C LEU A 47 -11.91 -11.85 -9.36
N SER A 48 -11.05 -12.74 -9.84
CA SER A 48 -11.51 -13.85 -10.66
C SER A 48 -12.34 -14.83 -9.81
N ALA A 49 -13.19 -15.64 -10.45
CA ALA A 49 -13.99 -16.65 -9.76
C ALA A 49 -13.12 -17.67 -8.97
N GLU A 50 -11.90 -17.94 -9.45
CA GLU A 50 -10.95 -18.81 -8.77
C GLU A 50 -10.40 -18.17 -7.50
N GLU A 51 -9.94 -16.91 -7.56
CA GLU A 51 -9.42 -16.16 -6.41
C GLU A 51 -10.49 -15.96 -5.35
N GLU A 52 -11.71 -15.66 -5.78
CA GLU A 52 -12.86 -15.57 -4.91
C GLU A 52 -13.12 -16.88 -4.15
N SER A 53 -13.13 -18.00 -4.85
CA SER A 53 -13.29 -19.33 -4.25
C SER A 53 -12.16 -19.66 -3.27
N GLU A 54 -10.92 -19.25 -3.58
CA GLU A 54 -9.78 -19.43 -2.67
C GLU A 54 -9.94 -18.59 -1.40
N ILE A 55 -10.41 -17.32 -1.52
CA ILE A 55 -10.66 -16.45 -0.37
C ILE A 55 -11.78 -17.02 0.50
N GLU A 56 -12.91 -17.41 -0.10
CA GLU A 56 -14.05 -17.98 0.62
C GLU A 56 -13.69 -19.30 1.35
N ALA A 57 -12.79 -20.09 0.77
CA ALA A 57 -12.25 -21.29 1.43
C ALA A 57 -11.37 -20.96 2.66
N MET A 58 -10.79 -19.77 2.73
CA MET A 58 -10.04 -19.31 3.91
C MET A 58 -10.94 -18.74 5.01
N GLY A 59 -12.12 -18.24 4.65
CA GLY A 59 -13.11 -17.63 5.54
C GLY A 59 -13.91 -16.54 4.84
N THR A 60 -14.82 -15.90 5.57
CA THR A 60 -15.63 -14.81 5.04
C THR A 60 -14.90 -13.48 5.22
N PRO A 61 -14.72 -12.66 4.16
CA PRO A 61 -14.27 -11.28 4.30
C PRO A 61 -15.24 -10.48 5.19
N ALA A 62 -14.69 -9.73 6.13
CA ALA A 62 -15.49 -8.94 7.07
C ALA A 62 -15.05 -7.48 7.14
N HIS A 63 -13.82 -7.20 6.79
CA HIS A 63 -13.23 -5.88 6.89
C HIS A 63 -12.40 -5.52 5.65
N ILE A 64 -12.44 -4.26 5.26
CA ILE A 64 -11.59 -3.67 4.23
C ILE A 64 -10.75 -2.58 4.88
N LEU A 65 -9.44 -2.64 4.70
CA LEU A 65 -8.50 -1.59 5.07
C LEU A 65 -7.94 -0.95 3.80
N LEU A 66 -7.91 0.38 3.77
CA LEU A 66 -7.41 1.15 2.65
C LEU A 66 -6.09 1.82 3.02
N THR A 67 -5.04 1.62 2.24
CA THR A 67 -3.76 2.30 2.48
C THR A 67 -3.82 3.80 2.21
N CYS A 68 -4.72 4.23 1.32
CA CYS A 68 -5.04 5.63 1.05
C CYS A 68 -6.39 5.76 0.35
N GLU A 69 -6.91 6.97 0.22
CA GLU A 69 -8.20 7.26 -0.44
C GLU A 69 -8.25 6.86 -1.92
N TYR A 70 -7.11 6.80 -2.60
CA TYR A 70 -7.06 6.40 -4.01
C TYR A 70 -7.21 4.88 -4.22
N HIS A 71 -7.18 4.10 -3.15
CA HIS A 71 -7.30 2.63 -3.18
C HIS A 71 -8.69 2.10 -2.82
N LEU A 72 -9.74 2.90 -3.03
CA LEU A 72 -11.15 2.47 -2.83
C LEU A 72 -11.50 1.24 -3.70
N ARG A 73 -11.06 1.26 -4.96
CA ARG A 73 -11.17 0.13 -5.91
C ARG A 73 -12.54 -0.58 -5.82
N GLU A 74 -12.60 -1.89 -5.54
CA GLU A 74 -13.83 -2.70 -5.43
C GLU A 74 -14.46 -2.73 -4.03
N SER A 75 -14.06 -1.83 -3.14
CA SER A 75 -14.50 -1.84 -1.73
C SER A 75 -16.03 -1.86 -1.59
N GLU A 76 -16.73 -1.04 -2.37
CA GLU A 76 -18.20 -0.97 -2.31
C GLU A 76 -18.85 -2.25 -2.85
N ALA A 77 -18.32 -2.86 -3.91
CA ALA A 77 -18.81 -4.13 -4.43
C ALA A 77 -18.64 -5.24 -3.39
N PHE A 78 -17.55 -5.26 -2.66
CA PHE A 78 -17.29 -6.25 -1.61
C PHE A 78 -18.09 -5.99 -0.33
N ARG A 79 -18.36 -4.73 -0.01
CA ARG A 79 -19.37 -4.39 1.01
C ARG A 79 -20.72 -4.99 0.68
N VAL A 80 -21.21 -4.76 -0.54
CA VAL A 80 -22.50 -5.31 -0.98
C VAL A 80 -22.52 -6.84 -0.95
N ARG A 81 -21.42 -7.47 -1.34
CA ARG A 81 -21.30 -8.92 -1.45
C ARG A 81 -21.21 -9.62 -0.08
N TRP A 82 -20.29 -9.17 0.78
CA TRP A 82 -19.92 -9.86 2.03
C TRP A 82 -20.31 -9.10 3.30
N GLY A 83 -20.79 -7.88 3.17
CA GLY A 83 -21.11 -7.03 4.33
C GLY A 83 -19.86 -6.46 5.02
N CYS A 84 -18.76 -6.31 4.30
CA CYS A 84 -17.53 -5.77 4.88
C CYS A 84 -17.70 -4.33 5.35
N ASP A 85 -17.17 -3.99 6.52
CA ASP A 85 -16.92 -2.59 6.88
C ASP A 85 -15.67 -2.07 6.15
N ILE A 86 -15.68 -0.78 5.81
CA ILE A 86 -14.58 -0.11 5.13
C ILE A 86 -13.94 0.88 6.09
N ARG A 87 -12.62 0.77 6.24
CA ARG A 87 -11.83 1.59 7.14
C ARG A 87 -10.67 2.26 6.39
N ILE A 88 -10.42 3.51 6.72
CA ILE A 88 -9.35 4.33 6.15
C ILE A 88 -8.69 5.18 7.24
N HIS A 89 -7.51 5.71 6.97
CA HIS A 89 -6.89 6.71 7.84
C HIS A 89 -7.78 7.96 7.93
N ALA A 90 -7.88 8.55 9.14
CA ALA A 90 -8.78 9.68 9.38
C ALA A 90 -8.54 10.86 8.43
N ALA A 91 -7.31 11.09 7.96
CA ALA A 91 -6.99 12.14 7.01
C ALA A 91 -7.56 11.91 5.59
N GLY A 92 -7.89 10.68 5.22
CA GLY A 92 -8.46 10.33 3.91
C GLY A 92 -10.00 10.27 3.92
N ALA A 93 -10.60 10.13 5.09
CA ALA A 93 -12.04 9.85 5.20
C ALA A 93 -12.93 10.93 4.58
N GLU A 94 -12.56 12.21 4.69
CA GLU A 94 -13.35 13.32 4.13
C GLU A 94 -13.29 13.40 2.60
N TYR A 95 -12.33 12.73 1.97
CA TYR A 95 -12.13 12.72 0.51
C TYR A 95 -12.63 11.43 -0.14
N SER A 96 -13.08 10.46 0.68
CA SER A 96 -13.57 9.18 0.19
C SER A 96 -14.87 9.33 -0.60
N GLU A 97 -14.95 8.69 -1.76
CA GLU A 97 -16.17 8.61 -2.59
C GLU A 97 -17.13 7.51 -2.10
N VAL A 98 -16.71 6.67 -1.15
CA VAL A 98 -17.55 5.63 -0.55
C VAL A 98 -17.77 5.90 0.94
N LEU A 99 -18.85 5.35 1.50
CA LEU A 99 -19.12 5.45 2.92
C LEU A 99 -18.02 4.74 3.72
N ILE A 100 -17.36 5.45 4.61
CA ILE A 100 -16.39 4.91 5.57
C ILE A 100 -17.12 4.57 6.88
N ASP A 101 -16.96 3.33 7.34
CA ASP A 101 -17.61 2.87 8.58
C ASP A 101 -16.80 3.26 9.81
N GLU A 102 -15.48 3.14 9.75
CA GLU A 102 -14.58 3.52 10.84
C GLU A 102 -13.28 4.12 10.29
N THR A 103 -12.62 4.94 11.09
CA THR A 103 -11.29 5.47 10.79
C THR A 103 -10.26 4.93 11.75
N TYR A 104 -9.00 4.91 11.31
CA TYR A 104 -7.85 4.61 12.14
C TYR A 104 -6.80 5.73 12.07
N GLN A 105 -5.87 5.71 13.00
CA GLN A 105 -4.79 6.69 13.15
C GLN A 105 -3.43 5.99 13.30
N ASP A 106 -2.37 6.79 13.26
CA ASP A 106 -1.00 6.33 13.50
C ASP A 106 -0.87 5.62 14.86
N GLY A 107 -0.30 4.44 14.87
CA GLY A 107 -0.09 3.62 16.06
C GLY A 107 -1.28 2.77 16.48
N ASP A 108 -2.44 2.87 15.83
CA ASP A 108 -3.59 2.00 16.13
C ASP A 108 -3.24 0.53 15.90
N ARG A 109 -3.79 -0.32 16.77
CA ARG A 109 -3.65 -1.77 16.70
C ARG A 109 -4.99 -2.42 16.44
N LEU A 110 -5.20 -2.81 15.21
CA LEU A 110 -6.43 -3.46 14.78
C LEU A 110 -6.34 -4.96 15.10
N TRP A 111 -7.30 -5.45 15.87
CA TRP A 111 -7.41 -6.87 16.29
C TRP A 111 -6.12 -7.45 16.90
N ASP A 112 -5.35 -6.62 17.63
CA ASP A 112 -4.05 -6.96 18.24
C ASP A 112 -3.00 -7.50 17.25
N ARG A 113 -3.27 -7.44 15.95
CA ARG A 113 -2.46 -8.07 14.91
C ARG A 113 -1.93 -7.12 13.84
N ILE A 114 -2.66 -6.07 13.52
CA ILE A 114 -2.29 -5.14 12.47
C ILE A 114 -2.02 -3.79 13.10
N GLU A 115 -0.80 -3.31 13.00
CA GLU A 115 -0.41 -1.98 13.44
C GLU A 115 -0.44 -1.02 12.25
N VAL A 116 -1.06 0.13 12.44
CA VAL A 116 -1.17 1.20 11.44
C VAL A 116 0.00 2.15 11.59
N ILE A 117 0.71 2.43 10.51
CA ILE A 117 1.84 3.36 10.49
C ILE A 117 1.57 4.42 9.45
N HIS A 118 1.27 5.64 9.88
CA HIS A 118 0.99 6.76 8.97
C HIS A 118 2.27 7.34 8.38
N ILE A 119 2.33 7.45 7.06
CA ILE A 119 3.49 7.93 6.28
C ILE A 119 3.10 9.09 5.34
N PRO A 120 2.64 10.23 5.89
CA PRO A 120 1.91 11.28 5.17
C PRO A 120 2.70 12.00 4.08
N ASP A 121 4.02 11.91 4.10
CA ASP A 121 4.90 12.64 3.18
C ASP A 121 5.49 11.75 2.09
N ALA A 122 5.20 10.43 2.17
CA ALA A 122 5.79 9.47 1.24
C ALA A 122 5.15 9.53 -0.15
N TYR A 123 3.83 9.68 -0.24
CA TYR A 123 3.09 9.82 -1.51
C TYR A 123 1.79 10.61 -1.27
N HIS A 124 0.76 10.01 -0.68
CA HIS A 124 -0.50 10.63 -0.29
C HIS A 124 -0.42 11.15 1.16
N SER A 125 -1.25 12.15 1.48
CA SER A 125 -1.27 12.73 2.83
C SER A 125 -1.92 11.82 3.88
N ASP A 126 -2.73 10.87 3.45
CA ASP A 126 -3.44 9.90 4.26
C ASP A 126 -2.81 8.49 4.20
N GLU A 127 -1.68 8.35 3.49
CA GLU A 127 -1.09 7.04 3.25
C GLU A 127 -0.59 6.37 4.52
N VAL A 128 -0.93 5.09 4.67
CA VAL A 128 -0.46 4.24 5.75
C VAL A 128 0.20 2.97 5.23
N ALA A 129 1.09 2.43 6.06
CA ALA A 129 1.55 1.05 5.97
C ALA A 129 0.91 0.23 7.10
N PHE A 130 0.71 -1.07 6.85
CA PHE A 130 0.22 -2.02 7.84
C PHE A 130 1.31 -3.01 8.21
N LEU A 131 1.67 -3.05 9.49
CA LEU A 131 2.54 -4.09 10.03
C LEU A 131 1.68 -5.25 10.54
N VAL A 132 1.62 -6.32 9.77
CA VAL A 132 0.92 -7.57 10.13
C VAL A 132 1.84 -8.44 10.98
N ARG A 133 1.47 -8.63 12.26
CA ARG A 133 2.28 -9.38 13.23
C ARG A 133 2.14 -10.89 13.04
N GLY A 134 3.25 -11.60 13.23
CA GLY A 134 3.37 -13.06 13.13
C GLY A 134 4.25 -13.49 11.97
N ASP A 135 4.83 -14.69 12.05
CA ASP A 135 5.71 -15.28 11.02
C ASP A 135 6.82 -14.33 10.54
N GLY A 136 7.52 -13.71 11.48
CA GLY A 136 8.57 -12.72 11.21
C GLY A 136 8.06 -11.34 10.80
N ASN A 137 6.76 -11.08 10.95
CA ASN A 137 6.02 -9.88 10.56
C ASN A 137 6.09 -9.56 9.05
N THR A 138 5.00 -9.02 8.53
CA THR A 138 4.87 -8.58 7.14
C THR A 138 4.49 -7.10 7.12
N MET A 139 5.26 -6.27 6.47
CA MET A 139 4.91 -4.88 6.17
C MET A 139 4.15 -4.84 4.85
N ILE A 140 2.96 -4.24 4.83
CA ILE A 140 2.19 -3.97 3.61
C ILE A 140 2.21 -2.45 3.39
N VAL A 141 2.62 -2.01 2.20
CA VAL A 141 2.69 -0.59 1.82
C VAL A 141 1.93 -0.37 0.52
N GLY A 142 1.19 0.73 0.43
CA GLY A 142 0.43 1.12 -0.76
C GLY A 142 1.34 1.70 -1.86
N ASP A 143 1.21 3.00 -2.11
CA ASP A 143 1.86 3.71 -3.21
C ASP A 143 3.23 4.32 -2.89
N ALA A 144 3.57 4.46 -1.61
CA ALA A 144 4.81 5.13 -1.20
C ALA A 144 6.07 4.49 -1.78
N VAL A 145 6.12 3.17 -1.81
CA VAL A 145 7.21 2.39 -2.39
C VAL A 145 6.67 1.20 -3.18
N CYS A 146 7.46 0.72 -4.13
CA CYS A 146 7.17 -0.51 -4.87
C CYS A 146 8.31 -1.51 -4.74
N GLY A 147 7.99 -2.78 -4.96
CA GLY A 147 8.98 -3.84 -5.13
C GLY A 147 9.49 -3.94 -6.56
N GLY A 148 10.08 -5.09 -6.91
CA GLY A 148 10.56 -5.35 -8.27
C GLY A 148 9.46 -5.12 -9.32
N ARG A 149 9.78 -4.30 -10.34
CA ARG A 149 8.87 -3.91 -11.44
C ARG A 149 9.61 -4.00 -12.77
N LYS A 150 9.32 -5.05 -13.54
CA LYS A 150 9.97 -5.30 -14.84
C LYS A 150 9.70 -4.19 -15.86
N ASP A 151 8.51 -3.60 -15.84
CA ASP A 151 8.12 -2.46 -16.69
C ASP A 151 8.97 -1.21 -16.43
N ARG A 152 9.57 -1.08 -15.25
CA ARG A 152 10.48 0.00 -14.86
C ARG A 152 11.95 -0.42 -14.76
N GLY A 153 12.28 -1.66 -15.10
CA GLY A 153 13.63 -2.20 -14.95
C GLY A 153 14.09 -2.34 -13.49
N ILE A 154 13.16 -2.43 -12.54
CA ILE A 154 13.46 -2.64 -11.11
C ILE A 154 13.51 -4.16 -10.86
N PRO A 155 14.67 -4.72 -10.47
CA PRO A 155 14.83 -6.15 -10.21
C PRO A 155 13.96 -6.64 -9.03
N ASP A 156 13.62 -7.92 -9.04
CA ASP A 156 12.97 -8.56 -7.90
C ASP A 156 13.86 -8.48 -6.65
N GLY A 157 13.26 -8.12 -5.52
CA GLY A 157 13.96 -7.95 -4.25
C GLY A 157 14.55 -6.56 -4.02
N GLU A 158 14.43 -5.65 -4.99
CA GLU A 158 14.75 -4.23 -4.79
C GLU A 158 13.51 -3.41 -4.41
N ILE A 159 13.75 -2.26 -3.79
CA ILE A 159 12.74 -1.31 -3.36
C ILE A 159 12.99 0.01 -4.06
N TRP A 160 11.92 0.66 -4.52
CA TRP A 160 11.98 1.94 -5.21
C TRP A 160 10.79 2.81 -4.84
N ILE A 161 10.88 4.12 -5.01
CA ILE A 161 9.70 5.00 -4.93
C ILE A 161 8.79 4.69 -6.13
N ASN A 162 7.51 4.46 -5.87
CA ASN A 162 6.57 3.98 -6.91
C ASN A 162 6.46 4.95 -8.10
N ALA A 163 6.21 6.24 -7.83
CA ALA A 163 6.14 7.28 -8.85
C ALA A 163 6.70 8.61 -8.29
N PRO A 164 8.02 8.82 -8.39
CA PRO A 164 8.68 9.94 -7.72
C PRO A 164 8.15 11.32 -8.14
N GLU A 165 7.62 11.45 -9.37
CA GLU A 165 7.02 12.66 -9.91
C GLU A 165 5.74 13.12 -9.18
N TYR A 166 5.08 12.21 -8.42
CA TYR A 166 3.87 12.51 -7.65
C TYR A 166 4.13 12.71 -6.15
N VAL A 167 5.36 12.56 -5.68
CA VAL A 167 5.69 12.73 -4.25
C VAL A 167 5.54 14.20 -3.85
N VAL A 168 4.52 14.49 -3.02
CA VAL A 168 4.07 15.85 -2.66
C VAL A 168 5.11 16.60 -1.82
N ALA A 169 5.63 15.96 -0.77
CA ALA A 169 6.60 16.60 0.14
C ALA A 169 8.04 16.65 -0.39
N GLY A 170 8.24 16.27 -1.67
CA GLY A 170 9.56 16.05 -2.23
C GLY A 170 10.22 14.77 -1.69
N LEU A 171 11.27 14.30 -2.37
CA LEU A 171 11.89 13.01 -2.04
C LEU A 171 12.58 13.01 -0.68
N SER A 172 13.10 14.15 -0.23
CA SER A 172 13.67 14.25 1.11
C SER A 172 12.61 14.08 2.21
N GLY A 173 11.42 14.68 2.04
CA GLY A 173 10.28 14.50 2.94
C GLY A 173 9.76 13.05 2.92
N ALA A 174 9.66 12.44 1.73
CA ALA A 174 9.29 11.04 1.59
C ALA A 174 10.28 10.12 2.32
N ARG A 175 11.59 10.33 2.12
CA ARG A 175 12.64 9.57 2.81
C ARG A 175 12.52 9.64 4.32
N GLU A 176 12.24 10.83 4.86
CA GLU A 176 12.04 11.04 6.30
C GLU A 176 10.79 10.34 6.81
N SER A 177 9.66 10.48 6.12
CA SER A 177 8.41 9.80 6.47
C SER A 177 8.57 8.27 6.45
N LEU A 178 9.22 7.72 5.43
CA LEU A 178 9.51 6.30 5.30
C LEU A 178 10.42 5.74 6.39
N ARG A 179 11.27 6.56 7.04
CA ARG A 179 12.09 6.13 8.18
C ARG A 179 11.28 5.60 9.36
N LYS A 180 10.02 6.00 9.49
CA LYS A 180 9.12 5.40 10.49
C LYS A 180 9.03 3.88 10.34
N LEU A 181 9.01 3.36 9.11
CA LEU A 181 8.91 1.93 8.85
C LEU A 181 10.17 1.18 9.32
N SER A 182 11.36 1.77 9.23
CA SER A 182 12.61 1.14 9.68
C SER A 182 12.70 1.02 11.21
N GLY A 183 11.84 1.71 11.96
CA GLY A 183 11.68 1.54 13.41
C GLY A 183 11.00 0.22 13.80
N HIS A 184 10.48 -0.53 12.84
CA HIS A 184 9.77 -1.79 13.05
C HIS A 184 10.56 -2.98 12.52
N SER A 185 10.45 -4.13 13.21
CA SER A 185 11.06 -5.38 12.75
C SER A 185 10.10 -6.15 11.86
N PHE A 186 10.49 -6.42 10.60
CA PHE A 186 9.73 -7.24 9.66
C PHE A 186 10.67 -8.02 8.73
N GLN A 187 10.28 -9.25 8.42
CA GLN A 187 11.04 -10.13 7.52
C GLN A 187 10.52 -10.08 6.08
N LYS A 188 9.25 -9.68 5.91
CA LYS A 188 8.57 -9.66 4.62
C LYS A 188 8.01 -8.27 4.36
N MET A 189 7.98 -7.89 3.08
CA MET A 189 7.38 -6.63 2.65
C MET A 189 6.58 -6.86 1.37
N ALA A 190 5.34 -6.42 1.37
CA ALA A 190 4.43 -6.49 0.25
C ALA A 190 4.01 -5.08 -0.15
N PHE A 191 3.78 -4.87 -1.43
CA PHE A 191 3.61 -3.55 -2.01
C PHE A 191 2.32 -3.49 -2.83
N GLY A 192 1.65 -2.36 -2.85
CA GLY A 192 0.57 -2.07 -3.79
C GLY A 192 0.98 -2.28 -5.25
N HIS A 193 2.29 -2.21 -5.53
CA HIS A 193 2.88 -2.40 -6.86
C HIS A 193 4.18 -3.19 -6.81
N GLY A 194 4.34 -4.13 -7.75
CA GLY A 194 5.57 -4.92 -7.90
C GLY A 194 5.65 -6.15 -7.02
N SER A 195 6.78 -6.85 -7.11
CA SER A 195 6.99 -8.14 -6.45
C SER A 195 7.25 -7.99 -4.95
N PRO A 196 6.71 -8.86 -4.09
CA PRO A 196 6.98 -8.82 -2.66
C PRO A 196 8.41 -9.28 -2.34
N ILE A 197 8.93 -8.82 -1.21
CA ILE A 197 10.19 -9.29 -0.62
C ILE A 197 9.85 -10.24 0.53
N LEU A 198 10.29 -11.49 0.42
CA LEU A 198 9.89 -12.56 1.34
C LEU A 198 10.91 -12.83 2.45
N HIS A 199 12.11 -12.27 2.38
CA HIS A 199 13.19 -12.48 3.34
C HIS A 199 14.03 -11.22 3.52
N ALA A 200 14.46 -10.95 4.76
CA ALA A 200 15.31 -9.81 5.13
C ALA A 200 14.78 -8.45 4.59
N ALA A 201 13.45 -8.30 4.51
CA ALA A 201 12.85 -7.10 3.93
C ALA A 201 13.18 -5.83 4.74
N GLY A 202 13.22 -5.91 6.07
CA GLY A 202 13.60 -4.79 6.93
C GLY A 202 15.02 -4.31 6.69
N ASP A 203 15.98 -5.23 6.54
CA ASP A 203 17.37 -4.89 6.25
C ASP A 203 17.50 -4.24 4.87
N ARG A 204 16.83 -4.81 3.86
CA ARG A 204 16.80 -4.25 2.49
C ARG A 204 16.16 -2.87 2.46
N PHE A 205 15.08 -2.68 3.20
CA PHE A 205 14.40 -1.39 3.30
C PHE A 205 15.30 -0.33 3.96
N THR A 206 15.99 -0.70 5.04
CA THR A 206 16.96 0.18 5.69
C THR A 206 18.11 0.52 4.76
N ALA A 207 18.66 -0.46 4.04
CA ALA A 207 19.71 -0.24 3.06
C ALA A 207 19.25 0.72 1.92
N PHE A 208 18.02 0.56 1.43
CA PHE A 208 17.43 1.48 0.44
C PHE A 208 17.32 2.90 1.00
N LEU A 209 16.87 3.06 2.25
CA LEU A 209 16.78 4.38 2.88
C LEU A 209 18.14 5.06 3.07
N GLU A 210 19.21 4.30 3.23
CA GLU A 210 20.58 4.79 3.45
C GLU A 210 21.39 4.97 2.15
N ASP A 211 20.89 4.49 1.02
CA ASP A 211 21.57 4.59 -0.29
C ASP A 211 21.38 5.96 -0.94
N ASP A 212 22.29 6.89 -0.62
CA ASP A 212 22.26 8.24 -1.19
C ASP A 212 22.37 8.26 -2.74
N ALA A 213 22.99 7.25 -3.35
CA ALA A 213 23.07 7.15 -4.82
C ALA A 213 21.71 6.77 -5.43
N ALA A 214 20.96 5.87 -4.78
CA ALA A 214 19.59 5.56 -5.19
C ALA A 214 18.68 6.79 -5.08
N TRP A 215 18.76 7.56 -4.00
CA TRP A 215 17.98 8.79 -3.82
C TRP A 215 18.36 9.89 -4.81
N ALA A 216 19.64 10.06 -5.14
CA ALA A 216 20.06 10.99 -6.19
C ALA A 216 19.51 10.58 -7.58
N LYS A 217 19.46 9.28 -7.88
CA LYS A 217 18.82 8.77 -9.09
C LYS A 217 17.31 9.03 -9.13
N LEU A 218 16.62 8.87 -7.99
CA LEU A 218 15.20 9.20 -7.85
C LEU A 218 14.93 10.69 -8.09
N GLU A 219 15.79 11.61 -7.62
CA GLU A 219 15.65 13.04 -7.91
C GLU A 219 15.77 13.32 -9.41
N SER A 220 16.71 12.65 -10.11
CA SER A 220 16.84 12.78 -11.56
C SER A 220 15.60 12.22 -12.27
N GLU A 221 15.11 11.05 -11.86
CA GLU A 221 13.90 10.44 -12.40
C GLU A 221 12.67 11.34 -12.18
N LYS A 222 12.53 11.93 -10.99
CA LYS A 222 11.47 12.90 -10.68
C LYS A 222 11.51 14.08 -11.63
N ALA A 223 12.69 14.67 -11.82
CA ALA A 223 12.87 15.84 -12.69
C ALA A 223 12.50 15.51 -14.17
N GLU A 224 12.89 14.33 -14.66
CA GLU A 224 12.59 13.88 -16.02
C GLU A 224 11.10 13.60 -16.26
N LYS A 225 10.41 13.04 -15.25
CA LYS A 225 9.01 12.61 -15.36
C LYS A 225 8.01 13.68 -14.94
N THR A 226 8.43 14.73 -14.26
CA THR A 226 7.53 15.82 -13.84
C THR A 226 6.86 16.46 -15.06
N ASN A 227 5.55 16.50 -15.05
CA ASN A 227 4.72 16.99 -16.13
C ASN A 227 3.52 17.80 -15.57
N PRO A 228 2.69 18.46 -16.42
CA PRO A 228 1.57 19.26 -15.93
C PRO A 228 0.59 18.51 -15.04
N ALA A 229 0.32 17.22 -15.32
CA ALA A 229 -0.61 16.42 -14.51
C ALA A 229 -0.05 16.09 -13.13
N SER A 230 1.25 15.75 -13.02
CA SER A 230 1.88 15.54 -11.71
C SER A 230 1.95 16.82 -10.88
N LEU A 231 2.19 17.98 -11.52
CA LEU A 231 2.16 19.27 -10.83
C LEU A 231 0.76 19.67 -10.36
N GLU A 232 -0.27 19.36 -11.11
CA GLU A 232 -1.68 19.57 -10.71
C GLU A 232 -2.02 18.71 -9.50
N PHE A 233 -1.72 17.42 -9.56
CA PHE A 233 -1.88 16.49 -8.45
C PHE A 233 -1.18 16.98 -7.17
N ILE A 234 0.09 17.39 -7.25
CA ILE A 234 0.83 17.91 -6.11
C ILE A 234 0.12 19.12 -5.48
N ARG A 235 -0.34 20.08 -6.29
CA ARG A 235 -1.07 21.25 -5.79
C ARG A 235 -2.38 20.86 -5.07
N GLU A 236 -3.10 19.91 -5.61
CA GLU A 236 -4.33 19.41 -4.99
C GLU A 236 -4.03 18.78 -3.62
N MET A 237 -3.02 17.91 -3.54
CA MET A 237 -2.61 17.29 -2.28
C MET A 237 -2.10 18.29 -1.24
N GLU A 238 -1.33 19.30 -1.65
CA GLU A 238 -0.91 20.39 -0.77
C GLU A 238 -2.10 21.19 -0.23
N ALA A 239 -3.10 21.45 -1.08
CA ALA A 239 -4.32 22.15 -0.66
C ALA A 239 -5.14 21.32 0.34
N ARG A 240 -5.19 19.99 0.21
CA ARG A 240 -5.82 19.09 1.18
C ARG A 240 -5.10 19.09 2.52
N ARG A 241 -3.78 18.95 2.51
CA ARG A 241 -2.95 19.00 3.74
C ARG A 241 -3.08 20.31 4.51
N SER A 242 -3.30 21.43 3.82
CA SER A 242 -3.46 22.74 4.48
C SER A 242 -4.83 22.91 5.14
N ARG A 243 -5.85 22.16 4.72
CA ARG A 243 -7.21 22.18 5.31
C ARG A 243 -7.35 21.29 6.52
N GLY A 244 -6.55 20.23 6.62
CA GLY A 244 -6.56 19.27 7.73
C GLY A 244 -5.69 19.66 8.94
N ARG A 245 -5.11 20.89 8.91
CA ARG A 245 -4.38 21.49 10.04
C ARG A 245 -5.20 22.61 10.68
#